data_652fd48bab3dfbc3e788a1b037688adb
#
_entry.id   652fd48bab3dfbc3e788a1b037688adb
#
_cell.length_a   1.000
_cell.length_b   1.000
_cell.length_c   1.000
_cell.angle_alpha   90.00
_cell.angle_beta   90.00
_cell.angle_gamma   90.00
#
_symmetry.space_group_name_H-M   'P 1'
#
loop_
_entity.id
_entity.type
_entity.pdbx_description
1 polymer ?
#
loop_
_entity_poly.entity_id
_entity_poly.type
_entity_poly.pdbx_seq_one_letter_code
_entity_poly.pdbx_strand_id
1 'polypeptide(L)'
;VEIDLENLPPGFLFSAFAHDYNLPEAQADFIHADLYFDTKSHQINLPARPLASDESRLIRENMLDRLEKGELPSRQAGRFHLPERADIQKLEKQHFLDMVSKAVAEVKRQNFKKVVPSRSSFVQLSDDFNLAETFEKMCKRYPHAFISLLAVPGRGIWLGASPEILVSTFRQNASRFFRTVALAGTQKLQEGNSIRQASWRIKEIEEQAMVSRYIINCFKKIRLREFEEDGPKTVAAGNL
;
A
#
# COMPACT_ATOMS: atom_id res chain seq x y z
N VAL A 1 -19.59 4.71 7.81
CA VAL A 1 -18.97 5.59 8.81
C VAL A 1 -17.92 6.41 8.09
N GLU A 2 -18.07 7.74 8.11
CA GLU A 2 -17.06 8.66 7.57
C GLU A 2 -15.81 8.56 8.43
N ILE A 3 -14.67 8.25 7.81
CA ILE A 3 -13.40 8.12 8.54
C ILE A 3 -12.76 9.49 8.61
N ASP A 4 -12.68 10.06 9.79
CA ASP A 4 -11.94 11.31 10.04
C ASP A 4 -10.42 11.04 10.02
N LEU A 5 -9.83 11.18 8.84
CA LEU A 5 -8.39 10.94 8.63
C LEU A 5 -7.49 11.93 9.41
N GLU A 6 -8.03 13.03 9.92
CA GLU A 6 -7.24 14.03 10.65
C GLU A 6 -7.01 13.66 12.11
N ASN A 7 -7.98 12.94 12.70
CA ASN A 7 -8.00 12.62 14.14
C ASN A 7 -7.95 11.11 14.41
N LEU A 8 -7.51 10.32 13.41
CA LEU A 8 -7.33 8.88 13.61
C LEU A 8 -6.25 8.59 14.67
N PRO A 9 -6.51 7.65 15.59
CA PRO A 9 -5.48 7.09 16.44
C PRO A 9 -4.45 6.31 15.60
N PRO A 10 -3.31 5.91 16.17
CA PRO A 10 -2.40 5.00 15.51
C PRO A 10 -3.10 3.74 15.04
N GLY A 11 -2.84 3.32 13.81
CA GLY A 11 -3.49 2.16 13.21
C GLY A 11 -3.11 1.96 11.75
N PHE A 12 -3.80 1.03 11.12
CA PHE A 12 -3.62 0.69 9.72
C PHE A 12 -4.97 0.75 8.99
N LEU A 13 -5.01 1.54 7.90
CA LEU A 13 -6.18 1.61 7.03
C LEU A 13 -6.00 0.61 5.88
N PHE A 14 -6.90 -0.36 5.81
CA PHE A 14 -6.97 -1.33 4.72
C PHE A 14 -8.27 -1.11 3.93
N SER A 15 -8.13 -0.71 2.68
CA SER A 15 -9.27 -0.39 1.82
C SER A 15 -9.17 -1.13 0.50
N ALA A 16 -10.26 -1.78 0.12
CA ALA A 16 -10.39 -2.29 -1.24
C ALA A 16 -10.49 -1.12 -2.23
N PHE A 17 -9.98 -1.33 -3.43
CA PHE A 17 -10.20 -0.41 -4.54
C PHE A 17 -11.62 -0.62 -5.06
N ALA A 18 -12.55 0.19 -4.59
CA ALA A 18 -13.95 0.09 -4.97
C ALA A 18 -14.35 1.27 -5.85
N HIS A 19 -15.01 0.97 -6.96
CA HIS A 19 -15.62 1.98 -7.81
C HIS A 19 -17.07 2.29 -7.41
N ASP A 20 -17.70 1.40 -6.68
CA ASP A 20 -19.10 1.53 -6.25
C ASP A 20 -19.17 1.48 -4.73
N TYR A 21 -19.32 2.65 -4.13
CA TYR A 21 -19.50 2.80 -2.67
C TYR A 21 -20.79 2.14 -2.14
N ASN A 22 -21.68 1.68 -3.01
CA ASN A 22 -22.89 0.98 -2.63
C ASN A 22 -22.67 -0.53 -2.45
N LEU A 23 -21.48 -1.05 -2.81
CA LEU A 23 -21.16 -2.45 -2.57
C LEU A 23 -20.68 -2.65 -1.13
N PRO A 24 -21.29 -3.59 -0.36
CA PRO A 24 -20.86 -3.91 1.01
C PRO A 24 -19.37 -4.31 1.10
N GLU A 25 -18.82 -4.86 0.02
CA GLU A 25 -17.44 -5.31 -0.11
C GLU A 25 -16.44 -4.15 -0.28
N ALA A 26 -16.94 -2.95 -0.54
CA ALA A 26 -16.14 -1.74 -0.73
C ALA A 26 -15.75 -1.05 0.59
N GLN A 27 -15.92 -1.70 1.72
CA GLN A 27 -15.65 -1.10 3.02
C GLN A 27 -14.15 -1.01 3.28
N ALA A 28 -13.74 0.16 3.77
CA ALA A 28 -12.42 0.35 4.34
C ALA A 28 -12.41 -0.11 5.79
N ASP A 29 -11.44 -0.94 6.15
CA ASP A 29 -11.22 -1.37 7.52
C ASP A 29 -10.12 -0.53 8.14
N PHE A 30 -10.40 0.10 9.25
CA PHE A 30 -9.38 0.73 10.06
C PHE A 30 -9.03 -0.16 11.25
N ILE A 31 -7.81 -0.68 11.26
CA ILE A 31 -7.28 -1.54 12.31
C ILE A 31 -6.59 -0.65 13.32
N HIS A 32 -7.22 -0.47 14.47
CA HIS A 32 -6.64 0.30 15.57
C HIS A 32 -5.44 -0.45 16.16
N ALA A 33 -4.36 0.27 16.43
CA ALA A 33 -3.25 -0.29 17.17
C ALA A 33 -3.59 -0.32 18.68
N ASP A 34 -3.52 -1.49 19.30
CA ASP A 34 -3.58 -1.65 20.76
C ASP A 34 -2.19 -1.51 21.39
N LEU A 35 -1.16 -1.73 20.58
CA LEU A 35 0.24 -1.49 20.90
C LEU A 35 0.94 -1.03 19.61
N TYR A 36 1.74 0.00 19.72
CA TYR A 36 2.58 0.50 18.63
C TYR A 36 4.04 0.52 19.08
N PHE A 37 4.89 -0.19 18.36
CA PHE A 37 6.33 -0.23 18.58
C PHE A 37 7.07 0.35 17.38
N ASP A 38 7.85 1.39 17.60
CA ASP A 38 8.72 1.98 16.59
C ASP A 38 10.15 1.45 16.75
N THR A 39 10.61 0.70 15.77
CA THR A 39 11.95 0.11 15.77
C THR A 39 13.08 1.12 15.63
N LYS A 40 12.82 2.34 15.14
CA LYS A 40 13.83 3.38 15.02
C LYS A 40 14.06 4.12 16.33
N SER A 41 12.97 4.50 16.99
CA SER A 41 13.03 5.19 18.29
C SER A 41 13.11 4.23 19.47
N HIS A 42 12.88 2.93 19.25
CA HIS A 42 12.74 1.90 20.29
C HIS A 42 11.66 2.25 21.31
N GLN A 43 10.63 3.00 20.89
CA GLN A 43 9.56 3.43 21.76
C GLN A 43 8.34 2.52 21.62
N ILE A 44 7.80 2.14 22.77
CA ILE A 44 6.51 1.47 22.88
C ILE A 44 5.47 2.54 23.20
N ASN A 45 4.43 2.60 22.40
CA ASN A 45 3.33 3.53 22.60
C ASN A 45 2.04 2.73 22.81
N LEU A 46 1.34 3.08 23.87
CA LEU A 46 0.04 2.51 24.19
C LEU A 46 -1.02 3.58 23.92
N PRO A 47 -1.89 3.36 22.94
CA PRO A 47 -3.00 4.29 22.69
C PRO A 47 -3.91 4.38 23.91
N ALA A 48 -4.36 5.61 24.25
CA ALA A 48 -5.18 5.92 25.41
C ALA A 48 -6.66 5.49 25.23
N ARG A 49 -6.91 4.35 24.62
CA ARG A 49 -8.28 3.82 24.47
C ARG A 49 -8.49 2.54 25.27
N PRO A 50 -9.72 2.27 25.74
CA PRO A 50 -10.05 0.98 26.34
C PRO A 50 -9.81 -0.15 25.35
N LEU A 51 -9.23 -1.25 25.83
CA LEU A 51 -9.13 -2.47 25.02
C LEU A 51 -10.50 -3.13 24.91
N ALA A 52 -10.71 -3.83 23.78
CA ALA A 52 -12.01 -4.43 23.46
C ALA A 52 -12.39 -5.57 24.43
N SER A 53 -11.40 -6.24 25.03
CA SER A 53 -11.64 -7.37 25.95
C SER A 53 -10.49 -7.53 26.95
N ASP A 54 -10.73 -8.33 28.01
CA ASP A 54 -9.70 -8.73 28.95
C ASP A 54 -8.62 -9.60 28.28
N GLU A 55 -9.00 -10.39 27.28
CA GLU A 55 -8.06 -11.15 26.45
C GLU A 55 -7.07 -10.22 25.70
N SER A 56 -7.57 -9.15 25.09
CA SER A 56 -6.73 -8.14 24.46
C SER A 56 -5.77 -7.47 25.44
N ARG A 57 -6.21 -7.27 26.68
CA ARG A 57 -5.37 -6.73 27.77
C ARG A 57 -4.24 -7.71 28.10
N LEU A 58 -4.56 -8.97 28.30
CA LEU A 58 -3.57 -10.02 28.62
C LEU A 58 -2.54 -10.20 27.50
N ILE A 59 -2.99 -10.21 26.25
CA ILE A 59 -2.09 -10.27 25.08
C ILE A 59 -1.13 -9.09 25.07
N ARG A 60 -1.63 -7.87 25.30
CA ARG A 60 -0.81 -6.67 25.34
C ARG A 60 0.22 -6.71 26.47
N GLU A 61 -0.18 -7.09 27.65
CA GLU A 61 0.70 -7.22 28.84
C GLU A 61 1.81 -8.25 28.60
N ASN A 62 1.47 -9.42 28.04
CA ASN A 62 2.44 -10.44 27.67
C ASN A 62 3.43 -9.95 26.59
N MET A 63 2.96 -9.18 25.61
CA MET A 63 3.85 -8.60 24.60
C MET A 63 4.80 -7.57 25.19
N LEU A 64 4.32 -6.71 26.10
CA LEU A 64 5.15 -5.73 26.80
C LEU A 64 6.24 -6.40 27.63
N ASP A 65 5.88 -7.39 28.45
CA ASP A 65 6.83 -8.14 29.27
C ASP A 65 7.94 -8.79 28.43
N ARG A 66 7.58 -9.36 27.29
CA ARG A 66 8.56 -9.95 26.36
C ARG A 66 9.47 -8.93 25.71
N LEU A 67 8.91 -7.77 25.29
CA LEU A 67 9.68 -6.68 24.71
C LEU A 67 10.66 -6.08 25.72
N GLU A 68 10.25 -5.90 26.97
CA GLU A 68 11.09 -5.43 28.08
C GLU A 68 12.23 -6.38 28.39
N LYS A 69 12.00 -7.70 28.30
CA LYS A 69 13.01 -8.74 28.45
C LYS A 69 13.92 -8.92 27.24
N GLY A 70 13.65 -8.21 26.15
CA GLY A 70 14.38 -8.37 24.87
C GLY A 70 14.06 -9.71 24.18
N GLU A 71 13.00 -10.37 24.58
CA GLU A 71 12.53 -11.61 23.99
C GLU A 71 11.76 -11.33 22.71
N LEU A 72 12.43 -11.34 21.57
CA LEU A 72 11.75 -11.33 20.29
C LEU A 72 10.90 -12.60 20.13
N PRO A 73 9.68 -12.49 19.55
CA PRO A 73 8.88 -13.69 19.25
C PRO A 73 9.72 -14.70 18.48
N SER A 74 9.69 -15.95 18.90
CA SER A 74 10.36 -17.02 18.17
C SER A 74 9.85 -16.99 16.73
N ARG A 75 10.75 -17.23 15.76
CA ARG A 75 10.44 -17.32 14.33
C ARG A 75 9.49 -18.50 13.99
N GLN A 76 8.89 -19.14 14.98
CA GLN A 76 7.88 -20.16 14.74
C GLN A 76 6.71 -19.50 14.01
N ALA A 77 6.39 -20.05 12.87
CA ALA A 77 5.23 -19.67 12.08
C ALA A 77 3.98 -19.71 12.95
N GLY A 78 3.53 -18.55 13.42
CA GLY A 78 2.25 -18.43 14.08
C GLY A 78 1.16 -18.96 13.15
N ARG A 79 0.07 -19.48 13.73
CA ARG A 79 -1.12 -19.77 12.95
C ARG A 79 -1.70 -18.43 12.52
N PHE A 80 -1.38 -18.01 11.29
CA PHE A 80 -1.95 -16.82 10.69
C PHE A 80 -3.42 -17.11 10.30
N HIS A 81 -4.24 -16.07 10.29
CA HIS A 81 -5.60 -16.14 9.78
C HIS A 81 -5.58 -16.51 8.29
N LEU A 82 -5.57 -17.80 8.01
CA LEU A 82 -5.79 -18.27 6.66
C LEU A 82 -7.30 -18.28 6.42
N PRO A 83 -7.80 -17.65 5.34
CA PRO A 83 -9.20 -17.78 5.00
C PRO A 83 -9.49 -19.27 4.71
N GLU A 84 -10.61 -19.77 5.23
CA GLU A 84 -11.19 -20.98 4.69
C GLU A 84 -11.36 -20.73 3.19
N ARG A 85 -10.76 -21.58 2.34
CA ARG A 85 -10.66 -21.51 0.89
C ARG A 85 -11.55 -20.42 0.29
N ALA A 86 -11.00 -19.23 0.06
CA ALA A 86 -11.70 -18.28 -0.76
C ALA A 86 -11.82 -18.90 -2.16
N ASP A 87 -13.04 -18.96 -2.69
CA ASP A 87 -13.27 -19.24 -4.10
C ASP A 87 -12.75 -18.06 -4.92
N ILE A 88 -11.43 -18.00 -5.02
CA ILE A 88 -10.78 -16.97 -5.79
C ILE A 88 -10.95 -17.41 -7.25
N GLN A 89 -11.86 -16.74 -7.96
CA GLN A 89 -12.07 -16.99 -9.39
C GLN A 89 -10.74 -16.83 -10.11
N LYS A 90 -10.26 -17.94 -10.65
CA LYS A 90 -9.07 -17.97 -11.49
C LYS A 90 -9.42 -17.24 -12.78
N LEU A 91 -9.02 -15.97 -12.89
CA LEU A 91 -9.17 -15.25 -14.14
C LEU A 91 -8.30 -15.95 -15.19
N GLU A 92 -8.93 -16.63 -16.14
CA GLU A 92 -8.24 -17.31 -17.21
C GLU A 92 -7.44 -16.29 -18.05
N LYS A 93 -6.30 -16.74 -18.57
CA LYS A 93 -5.45 -15.89 -19.43
C LYS A 93 -6.26 -15.28 -20.58
N GLN A 94 -7.17 -16.04 -21.17
CA GLN A 94 -8.00 -15.58 -22.29
C GLN A 94 -8.91 -14.41 -21.86
N HIS A 95 -9.56 -14.52 -20.73
CA HIS A 95 -10.40 -13.45 -20.21
C HIS A 95 -9.61 -12.14 -20.01
N PHE A 96 -8.37 -12.24 -19.51
CA PHE A 96 -7.51 -11.07 -19.36
C PHE A 96 -7.14 -10.45 -20.72
N LEU A 97 -6.84 -11.28 -21.72
CA LEU A 97 -6.53 -10.80 -23.08
C LEU A 97 -7.75 -10.12 -23.73
N ASP A 98 -8.94 -10.67 -23.54
CA ASP A 98 -10.18 -10.08 -24.03
C ASP A 98 -10.48 -8.74 -23.36
N MET A 99 -10.27 -8.65 -22.04
CA MET A 99 -10.40 -7.40 -21.27
C MET A 99 -9.42 -6.33 -21.78
N VAL A 100 -8.14 -6.70 -22.00
CA VAL A 100 -7.13 -5.77 -22.55
C VAL A 100 -7.53 -5.32 -23.97
N SER A 101 -8.01 -6.23 -24.81
CA SER A 101 -8.45 -5.89 -26.17
C SER A 101 -9.62 -4.89 -26.17
N LYS A 102 -10.60 -5.12 -25.29
CA LYS A 102 -11.71 -4.16 -25.10
C LYS A 102 -11.23 -2.82 -24.58
N ALA A 103 -10.33 -2.80 -23.59
CA ALA A 103 -9.76 -1.57 -23.05
C ALA A 103 -9.01 -0.77 -24.11
N VAL A 104 -8.22 -1.43 -24.96
CA VAL A 104 -7.51 -0.78 -26.09
C VAL A 104 -8.51 -0.20 -27.08
N ALA A 105 -9.60 -0.88 -27.40
CA ALA A 105 -10.62 -0.37 -28.29
C ALA A 105 -11.28 0.91 -27.74
N GLU A 106 -11.59 0.94 -26.42
CA GLU A 106 -12.20 2.11 -25.79
C GLU A 106 -11.23 3.28 -25.65
N VAL A 107 -9.93 3.03 -25.44
CA VAL A 107 -8.90 4.08 -25.48
C VAL A 107 -8.79 4.68 -26.89
N LYS A 108 -8.82 3.84 -27.94
CA LYS A 108 -8.82 4.33 -29.34
C LYS A 108 -10.06 5.17 -29.70
N ARG A 109 -11.20 4.85 -29.09
CA ARG A 109 -12.44 5.65 -29.21
C ARG A 109 -12.44 6.92 -28.37
N GLN A 110 -11.36 7.15 -27.58
CA GLN A 110 -11.23 8.29 -26.67
C GLN A 110 -12.22 8.29 -25.47
N ASN A 111 -12.86 7.16 -25.19
CA ASN A 111 -13.73 7.00 -24.01
C ASN A 111 -12.91 7.00 -22.72
N PHE A 112 -11.68 6.50 -22.79
CA PHE A 112 -10.70 6.55 -21.71
C PHE A 112 -9.36 7.10 -22.18
N LYS A 113 -8.66 7.80 -21.31
CA LYS A 113 -7.28 8.26 -21.57
C LYS A 113 -6.24 7.24 -21.12
N LYS A 114 -6.52 6.54 -20.03
CA LYS A 114 -5.64 5.52 -19.44
C LYS A 114 -6.49 4.48 -18.70
N VAL A 115 -6.10 3.21 -18.83
CA VAL A 115 -6.65 2.06 -18.09
C VAL A 115 -5.49 1.22 -17.62
N VAL A 116 -5.57 0.73 -16.38
CA VAL A 116 -4.58 -0.18 -15.79
C VAL A 116 -5.28 -1.51 -15.52
N PRO A 117 -5.19 -2.49 -16.42
CA PRO A 117 -5.75 -3.82 -16.20
C PRO A 117 -4.88 -4.63 -15.25
N SER A 118 -5.51 -5.46 -14.42
CA SER A 118 -4.83 -6.39 -13.53
C SER A 118 -5.42 -7.79 -13.63
N ARG A 119 -4.65 -8.78 -13.23
CA ARG A 119 -5.13 -10.15 -13.04
C ARG A 119 -4.45 -10.78 -11.84
N SER A 120 -5.13 -11.72 -11.21
CA SER A 120 -4.57 -12.57 -10.18
C SER A 120 -4.03 -13.88 -10.77
N SER A 121 -3.03 -14.45 -10.12
CA SER A 121 -2.54 -15.79 -10.36
C SER A 121 -2.35 -16.51 -9.03
N PHE A 122 -2.48 -17.84 -9.05
CA PHE A 122 -2.31 -18.66 -7.85
C PHE A 122 -0.99 -19.40 -7.94
N VAL A 123 -0.29 -19.42 -6.81
CA VAL A 123 0.93 -20.20 -6.64
C VAL A 123 0.74 -21.03 -5.37
N GLN A 124 0.96 -22.34 -5.50
CA GLN A 124 1.02 -23.20 -4.33
C GLN A 124 2.28 -22.89 -3.56
N LEU A 125 2.11 -22.52 -2.29
CA LEU A 125 3.23 -22.33 -1.40
C LEU A 125 3.79 -23.68 -0.96
N SER A 126 5.10 -23.76 -0.76
CA SER A 126 5.77 -24.92 -0.20
C SER A 126 5.48 -25.05 1.31
N ASP A 127 5.59 -26.27 1.86
CA ASP A 127 5.33 -26.53 3.28
C ASP A 127 6.32 -25.80 4.20
N ASP A 128 7.51 -25.46 3.70
CA ASP A 128 8.54 -24.70 4.40
C ASP A 128 8.42 -23.18 4.22
N PHE A 129 7.35 -22.71 3.59
CA PHE A 129 7.14 -21.28 3.39
C PHE A 129 7.11 -20.50 4.70
N ASN A 130 8.01 -19.54 4.85
CA ASN A 130 8.11 -18.68 6.01
C ASN A 130 7.73 -17.23 5.66
N LEU A 131 6.60 -16.80 6.19
CA LEU A 131 6.05 -15.47 5.92
C LEU A 131 6.93 -14.34 6.46
N ALA A 132 7.46 -14.50 7.68
CA ALA A 132 8.32 -13.47 8.30
C ALA A 132 9.63 -13.32 7.52
N GLU A 133 10.24 -14.42 7.13
CA GLU A 133 11.44 -14.40 6.30
C GLU A 133 11.17 -13.77 4.93
N THR A 134 10.00 -14.05 4.35
CA THR A 134 9.58 -13.45 3.08
C THR A 134 9.41 -11.94 3.22
N PHE A 135 8.80 -11.47 4.31
CA PHE A 135 8.69 -10.04 4.61
C PHE A 135 10.06 -9.39 4.74
N GLU A 136 10.98 -10.00 5.50
CA GLU A 136 12.37 -9.49 5.64
C GLU A 136 13.09 -9.43 4.29
N LYS A 137 12.94 -10.46 3.45
CA LYS A 137 13.51 -10.48 2.10
C LYS A 137 12.93 -9.34 1.23
N MET A 138 11.62 -9.07 1.34
CA MET A 138 10.99 -7.97 0.62
C MET A 138 11.52 -6.61 1.12
N CYS A 139 11.66 -6.40 2.42
CA CYS A 139 12.25 -5.17 2.97
C CYS A 139 13.67 -4.92 2.42
N LYS A 140 14.49 -5.96 2.33
CA LYS A 140 15.83 -5.86 1.76
C LYS A 140 15.82 -5.65 0.24
N ARG A 141 14.88 -6.27 -0.45
CA ARG A 141 14.79 -6.23 -1.91
C ARG A 141 14.24 -4.91 -2.45
N TYR A 142 13.36 -4.26 -1.69
CA TYR A 142 12.64 -3.05 -2.10
C TYR A 142 12.88 -1.89 -1.12
N PRO A 143 14.12 -1.37 -1.01
CA PRO A 143 14.48 -0.37 0.01
C PRO A 143 13.75 0.98 -0.17
N HIS A 144 13.19 1.23 -1.35
CA HIS A 144 12.47 2.46 -1.70
C HIS A 144 10.93 2.26 -1.77
N ALA A 145 10.42 1.16 -1.23
CA ALA A 145 8.99 0.88 -1.18
C ALA A 145 8.48 0.80 0.26
N PHE A 146 7.21 1.07 0.44
CA PHE A 146 6.51 0.75 1.68
C PHE A 146 6.15 -0.74 1.67
N ILE A 147 6.76 -1.49 2.57
CA ILE A 147 6.49 -2.92 2.74
C ILE A 147 5.50 -3.07 3.87
N SER A 148 4.40 -3.76 3.61
CA SER A 148 3.35 -4.03 4.60
C SER A 148 3.07 -5.51 4.71
N LEU A 149 2.86 -5.97 5.92
CA LEU A 149 2.36 -7.31 6.23
C LEU A 149 1.15 -7.15 7.15
N LEU A 150 0.02 -7.64 6.70
CA LEU A 150 -1.25 -7.47 7.37
C LEU A 150 -1.97 -8.82 7.45
N ALA A 151 -2.43 -9.20 8.63
CA ALA A 151 -3.28 -10.37 8.84
C ALA A 151 -4.65 -9.91 9.34
N VAL A 152 -5.70 -10.17 8.58
CA VAL A 152 -7.06 -9.74 8.89
C VAL A 152 -7.96 -10.97 9.03
N PRO A 153 -8.62 -11.17 10.18
CA PRO A 153 -9.59 -12.25 10.36
C PRO A 153 -10.63 -12.26 9.24
N GLY A 154 -10.85 -13.43 8.63
CA GLY A 154 -11.79 -13.61 7.54
C GLY A 154 -11.35 -13.06 6.17
N ARG A 155 -10.26 -12.28 6.10
CA ARG A 155 -9.72 -11.73 4.84
C ARG A 155 -8.34 -12.26 4.47
N GLY A 156 -7.71 -13.04 5.38
CA GLY A 156 -6.39 -13.65 5.17
C GLY A 156 -5.21 -12.73 5.43
N ILE A 157 -4.09 -13.09 4.82
CA ILE A 157 -2.81 -12.38 4.97
C ILE A 157 -2.48 -11.66 3.69
N TRP A 158 -2.08 -10.40 3.84
CA TRP A 158 -1.70 -9.53 2.76
C TRP A 158 -0.26 -9.08 2.94
N LEU A 159 0.57 -9.36 1.96
CA LEU A 159 1.96 -8.93 1.90
C LEU A 159 2.12 -8.06 0.66
N GLY A 160 2.51 -6.82 0.86
CA GLY A 160 2.58 -5.83 -0.20
C GLY A 160 3.88 -5.04 -0.21
N ALA A 161 4.26 -4.55 -1.39
CA ALA A 161 5.33 -3.59 -1.59
C ALA A 161 4.79 -2.48 -2.50
N SER A 162 4.65 -1.26 -1.98
CA SER A 162 4.16 -0.12 -2.74
C SER A 162 5.23 0.96 -2.84
N PRO A 163 5.69 1.32 -4.05
CA PRO A 163 6.62 2.42 -4.25
C PRO A 163 5.92 3.79 -4.25
N GLU A 164 4.60 3.81 -4.30
CA GLU A 164 3.80 5.02 -4.52
C GLU A 164 3.09 5.45 -3.23
N ILE A 165 3.13 6.76 -2.96
CA ILE A 165 2.42 7.39 -1.86
C ILE A 165 1.16 8.05 -2.43
N LEU A 166 -0.01 7.56 -2.04
CA LEU A 166 -1.28 8.17 -2.42
C LEU A 166 -1.40 9.57 -1.81
N VAL A 167 -1.26 9.66 -0.48
CA VAL A 167 -1.24 10.90 0.27
C VAL A 167 -0.49 10.69 1.58
N SER A 168 0.31 11.67 1.97
CA SER A 168 0.94 11.73 3.29
C SER A 168 0.73 13.09 3.91
N THR A 169 0.74 13.14 5.24
CA THR A 169 0.65 14.39 5.99
C THR A 169 1.87 14.57 6.88
N PHE A 170 2.30 15.80 7.05
CA PHE A 170 3.36 16.16 7.98
C PHE A 170 3.11 17.56 8.54
N ARG A 171 3.70 17.83 9.69
CA ARG A 171 3.63 19.17 10.32
C ARG A 171 4.97 19.88 10.19
N GLN A 172 4.91 21.15 9.86
CA GLN A 172 6.07 22.05 9.85
C GLN A 172 5.63 23.41 10.40
N ASN A 173 6.30 23.89 11.43
CA ASN A 173 6.01 25.20 12.05
C ASN A 173 4.52 25.43 12.37
N ALA A 174 3.89 24.50 13.07
CA ALA A 174 2.46 24.50 13.42
C ALA A 174 1.46 24.35 12.26
N SER A 175 1.90 24.40 11.01
CA SER A 175 1.06 24.14 9.83
C SER A 175 1.08 22.67 9.45
N ARG A 176 -0.06 22.17 8.96
CA ARG A 176 -0.19 20.82 8.41
C ARG A 176 -0.07 20.89 6.90
N PHE A 177 0.76 20.03 6.35
CA PHE A 177 0.97 19.87 4.92
C PHE A 177 0.51 18.50 4.46
N PHE A 178 -0.01 18.44 3.26
CA PHE A 178 -0.33 17.21 2.55
C PHE A 178 0.64 17.05 1.38
N ARG A 179 1.08 15.85 1.15
CA ARG A 179 1.90 15.50 -0.01
C ARG A 179 1.26 14.33 -0.74
N THR A 180 1.16 14.45 -2.05
CA THR A 180 0.86 13.35 -2.97
C THR A 180 1.97 13.25 -4.00
N VAL A 181 2.08 12.10 -4.65
CA VAL A 181 3.11 11.85 -5.65
C VAL A 181 2.42 11.35 -6.92
N ALA A 182 2.76 11.95 -8.04
CA ALA A 182 2.43 11.41 -9.35
C ALA A 182 3.61 10.54 -9.80
N LEU A 183 3.48 9.22 -9.70
CA LEU A 183 4.50 8.27 -10.10
C LEU A 183 4.00 7.48 -11.32
N ALA A 184 4.48 7.87 -12.50
CA ALA A 184 4.13 7.22 -13.76
C ALA A 184 5.32 7.30 -14.73
N GLY A 185 5.22 6.62 -15.88
CA GLY A 185 6.33 6.55 -16.79
C GLY A 185 7.52 5.81 -16.18
N THR A 186 7.30 4.58 -15.74
CA THR A 186 8.32 3.78 -15.06
C THR A 186 9.15 2.94 -16.06
N GLN A 187 10.40 2.74 -15.75
CA GLN A 187 11.27 1.81 -16.48
C GLN A 187 12.21 1.08 -15.52
N LYS A 188 12.66 -0.09 -15.91
CA LYS A 188 13.65 -0.83 -15.14
C LYS A 188 15.00 -0.15 -15.27
N LEU A 189 15.66 0.12 -14.14
CA LEU A 189 17.03 0.60 -14.17
C LEU A 189 17.96 -0.53 -14.66
N GLN A 190 18.78 -0.23 -15.68
CA GLN A 190 19.76 -1.17 -16.20
C GLN A 190 20.91 -1.32 -15.19
N GLU A 191 21.41 -2.55 -15.03
CA GLU A 191 22.55 -2.82 -14.16
C GLU A 191 23.75 -1.96 -14.55
N GLY A 192 24.37 -1.32 -13.56
CA GLY A 192 25.52 -0.42 -13.78
C GLY A 192 25.18 1.02 -14.13
N ASN A 193 23.94 1.33 -14.45
CA ASN A 193 23.53 2.71 -14.72
C ASN A 193 23.09 3.44 -13.45
N SER A 194 23.44 4.72 -13.37
CA SER A 194 22.92 5.61 -12.34
C SER A 194 21.55 6.17 -12.75
N ILE A 195 20.74 6.59 -11.77
CA ILE A 195 19.45 7.26 -12.00
C ILE A 195 19.62 8.49 -12.92
N ARG A 196 20.74 9.19 -12.86
CA ARG A 196 21.04 10.35 -13.70
C ARG A 196 21.21 10.03 -15.18
N GLN A 197 21.44 8.76 -15.52
CA GLN A 197 21.61 8.27 -16.90
C GLN A 197 20.30 7.73 -17.49
N ALA A 198 19.20 7.76 -16.72
CA ALA A 198 17.90 7.32 -17.21
C ALA A 198 17.46 8.16 -18.41
N SER A 199 17.16 7.48 -19.51
CA SER A 199 16.63 8.09 -20.73
C SER A 199 15.16 7.77 -20.86
N TRP A 200 14.33 8.80 -21.04
CA TRP A 200 12.88 8.70 -21.09
C TRP A 200 12.39 8.87 -22.53
N ARG A 201 11.59 7.94 -22.99
CA ARG A 201 10.91 8.06 -24.30
C ARG A 201 9.68 8.96 -24.15
N ILE A 202 9.20 9.48 -25.26
CA ILE A 202 8.01 10.34 -25.32
C ILE A 202 6.82 9.71 -24.60
N LYS A 203 6.63 8.38 -24.75
CA LYS A 203 5.54 7.64 -24.10
C LYS A 203 5.56 7.80 -22.58
N GLU A 204 6.70 7.59 -21.94
CA GLU A 204 6.84 7.69 -20.48
C GLU A 204 6.66 9.14 -20.00
N ILE A 205 7.16 10.10 -20.77
CA ILE A 205 6.99 11.53 -20.46
C ILE A 205 5.50 11.92 -20.54
N GLU A 206 4.79 11.50 -21.58
CA GLU A 206 3.37 11.76 -21.73
C GLU A 206 2.53 11.10 -20.66
N GLU A 207 2.89 9.87 -20.27
CA GLU A 207 2.24 9.13 -19.19
C GLU A 207 2.37 9.88 -17.86
N GLN A 208 3.58 10.32 -17.50
CA GLN A 208 3.82 11.12 -16.30
C GLN A 208 3.02 12.41 -16.31
N ALA A 209 3.06 13.15 -17.43
CA ALA A 209 2.33 14.39 -17.56
C ALA A 209 0.80 14.21 -17.47
N MET A 210 0.27 13.06 -17.90
CA MET A 210 -1.15 12.73 -17.77
C MET A 210 -1.55 12.56 -16.31
N VAL A 211 -0.75 11.84 -15.51
CA VAL A 211 -1.04 11.59 -14.09
C VAL A 211 -0.92 12.90 -13.30
N SER A 212 0.13 13.69 -13.52
CA SER A 212 0.27 15.00 -12.86
C SER A 212 -0.95 15.89 -13.13
N ARG A 213 -1.36 16.03 -14.39
CA ARG A 213 -2.56 16.80 -14.75
C ARG A 213 -3.84 16.27 -14.11
N TYR A 214 -3.95 14.95 -13.97
CA TYR A 214 -5.11 14.35 -13.31
C TYR A 214 -5.17 14.76 -11.83
N ILE A 215 -4.07 14.66 -11.09
CA ILE A 215 -3.99 15.06 -9.67
C ILE A 215 -4.29 16.55 -9.51
N ILE A 216 -3.69 17.41 -10.33
CA ILE A 216 -3.96 18.86 -10.32
C ILE A 216 -5.45 19.15 -10.58
N ASN A 217 -6.08 18.41 -11.48
CA ASN A 217 -7.51 18.56 -11.72
C ASN A 217 -8.36 18.09 -10.53
N CYS A 218 -7.92 17.07 -9.77
CA CYS A 218 -8.57 16.71 -8.51
C CYS A 218 -8.48 17.84 -7.49
N PHE A 219 -7.32 18.50 -7.34
CA PHE A 219 -7.17 19.68 -6.48
C PHE A 219 -8.12 20.81 -6.88
N LYS A 220 -8.23 21.09 -8.17
CA LYS A 220 -9.18 22.11 -8.68
C LYS A 220 -10.64 21.77 -8.33
N LYS A 221 -11.03 20.49 -8.43
CA LYS A 221 -12.39 20.04 -8.10
C LYS A 221 -12.74 20.30 -6.64
N ILE A 222 -11.81 20.06 -5.71
CA ILE A 222 -11.97 20.34 -4.28
C ILE A 222 -11.63 21.80 -3.89
N ARG A 223 -11.39 22.65 -4.89
CA ARG A 223 -11.04 24.08 -4.75
C ARG A 223 -9.74 24.32 -3.95
N LEU A 224 -8.85 23.35 -3.91
CA LEU A 224 -7.51 23.53 -3.37
C LEU A 224 -6.69 24.36 -4.37
N ARG A 225 -6.26 25.55 -3.97
CA ARG A 225 -5.56 26.51 -4.83
C ARG A 225 -4.10 26.69 -4.47
N GLU A 226 -3.78 26.47 -3.21
CA GLU A 226 -2.42 26.65 -2.68
C GLU A 226 -1.72 25.30 -2.64
N PHE A 227 -0.89 25.03 -3.63
CA PHE A 227 -0.01 23.85 -3.69
C PHE A 227 1.24 24.20 -4.50
N GLU A 228 2.31 23.50 -4.20
CA GLU A 228 3.57 23.57 -4.92
C GLU A 228 3.78 22.27 -5.71
N GLU A 229 4.31 22.40 -6.92
CA GLU A 229 4.69 21.26 -7.75
C GLU A 229 6.22 21.18 -7.83
N ASP A 230 6.78 20.01 -7.41
CA ASP A 230 8.20 19.71 -7.44
C ASP A 230 8.46 18.60 -8.47
N GLY A 231 8.89 18.98 -9.65
CA GLY A 231 9.21 18.06 -10.75
C GLY A 231 8.68 18.51 -12.12
N PRO A 232 8.66 17.60 -13.10
CA PRO A 232 8.98 16.17 -13.02
C PRO A 232 10.45 15.88 -12.80
N LYS A 233 10.77 14.82 -12.05
CA LYS A 233 12.14 14.37 -11.83
C LYS A 233 12.24 12.85 -11.80
N THR A 234 13.41 12.33 -12.17
CA THR A 234 13.68 10.89 -12.08
C THR A 234 14.01 10.51 -10.65
N VAL A 235 13.30 9.51 -10.13
CA VAL A 235 13.47 8.98 -8.78
C VAL A 235 13.55 7.46 -8.81
N ALA A 236 14.21 6.86 -7.83
CA ALA A 236 14.13 5.42 -7.62
C ALA A 236 12.81 5.07 -6.90
N ALA A 237 12.09 4.10 -7.43
CA ALA A 237 10.84 3.62 -6.84
C ALA A 237 10.83 2.08 -6.85
N GLY A 238 10.95 1.46 -5.70
CA GLY A 238 11.11 0.01 -5.61
C GLY A 238 12.40 -0.45 -6.29
N ASN A 239 12.26 -1.23 -7.36
CA ASN A 239 13.36 -1.67 -8.24
C ASN A 239 13.35 -0.95 -9.61
N LEU A 240 12.63 0.14 -9.72
CA LEU A 240 12.45 0.91 -10.94
C LEU A 240 13.23 2.22 -10.86
#